data_aa7d6e3e592b83284163c1d4109efce0
#
_entry.id   aa7d6e3e592b83284163c1d4109efce0
#
_cell.length_a   1.000
_cell.length_b   1.000
_cell.length_c   1.000
_cell.angle_alpha   90.00
_cell.angle_beta   90.00
_cell.angle_gamma   90.00
#
_symmetry.space_group_name_H-M   'P 1'
#
loop_
_entity.id
_entity.type
_entity.pdbx_description
1 polymer ?
#
loop_
_entity_poly.entity_id
_entity_poly.type
_entity_poly.pdbx_seq_one_letter_code
_entity_poly.pdbx_strand_id
1 'polypeptide(L)'
;MGTITIVGLGPGAAGNLSLETMDLLKSDAQVILRTAVHPTVAELEKQNVQFTSCDSFYEEGANFEEVYGRVVARVLAAAMEGDVVYAVPGSPL
;
A
#
# COMPACT_ATOMS: atom_id res chain seq x y z
N MET A 1 12.76 -11.22 -9.57
CA MET A 1 12.00 -9.97 -9.58
C MET A 1 10.51 -10.29 -9.60
N GLY A 2 9.75 -9.67 -8.74
CA GLY A 2 8.32 -9.89 -8.66
C GLY A 2 7.51 -8.87 -9.44
N THR A 3 6.19 -9.00 -9.36
CA THR A 3 5.26 -8.07 -9.98
C THR A 3 4.84 -7.01 -8.96
N ILE A 4 4.42 -5.86 -9.47
CA ILE A 4 3.84 -4.79 -8.64
C ILE A 4 2.37 -4.69 -9.02
N THR A 5 1.50 -4.89 -8.04
CA THR A 5 0.06 -4.75 -8.22
C THR A 5 -0.41 -3.53 -7.43
N ILE A 6 -1.08 -2.60 -8.09
CA ILE A 6 -1.59 -1.39 -7.45
C ILE A 6 -3.07 -1.58 -7.17
N VAL A 7 -3.48 -1.37 -5.93
CA VAL A 7 -4.87 -1.53 -5.53
C VAL A 7 -5.37 -0.27 -4.82
N GLY A 8 -6.66 -0.01 -4.94
CA GLY A 8 -7.30 1.08 -4.20
C GLY A 8 -7.99 0.54 -2.96
N LEU A 9 -7.84 1.25 -1.84
CA LEU A 9 -8.50 0.88 -0.61
C LEU A 9 -9.95 1.37 -0.56
N GLY A 10 -10.37 2.11 -1.59
CA GLY A 10 -11.71 2.66 -1.67
C GLY A 10 -11.87 3.94 -0.87
N PRO A 11 -12.86 4.77 -1.20
CA PRO A 11 -13.08 6.03 -0.51
C PRO A 11 -13.91 5.88 0.77
N GLY A 12 -14.43 4.71 1.03
CA GLY A 12 -15.37 4.51 2.12
C GLY A 12 -14.76 3.93 3.37
N ALA A 13 -15.64 3.50 4.25
CA ALA A 13 -15.27 2.86 5.51
C ALA A 13 -14.81 1.43 5.29
N ALA A 14 -14.31 0.82 6.36
CA ALA A 14 -13.90 -0.57 6.35
C ALA A 14 -15.05 -1.47 5.84
N GLY A 15 -14.69 -2.50 5.09
CA GLY A 15 -15.67 -3.39 4.52
C GLY A 15 -15.95 -3.15 3.04
N ASN A 16 -15.45 -2.04 2.50
CA ASN A 16 -15.62 -1.74 1.08
C ASN A 16 -14.56 -2.41 0.19
N LEU A 17 -13.68 -3.18 0.78
CA LEU A 17 -12.68 -3.92 0.02
C LEU A 17 -13.31 -5.13 -0.65
N SER A 18 -12.98 -5.34 -1.93
CA SER A 18 -13.43 -6.54 -2.62
C SER A 18 -12.70 -7.77 -2.07
N LEU A 19 -13.29 -8.94 -2.29
CA LEU A 19 -12.65 -10.19 -1.90
C LEU A 19 -11.33 -10.39 -2.63
N GLU A 20 -11.26 -9.99 -3.90
CA GLU A 20 -10.04 -10.09 -4.68
C GLU A 20 -8.92 -9.22 -4.08
N THR A 21 -9.26 -7.99 -3.70
CA THR A 21 -8.29 -7.11 -3.07
C THR A 21 -7.81 -7.67 -1.75
N MET A 22 -8.72 -8.18 -0.93
CA MET A 22 -8.36 -8.76 0.36
C MET A 22 -7.45 -10.00 0.18
N ASP A 23 -7.73 -10.83 -0.82
CA ASP A 23 -6.90 -11.98 -1.11
C ASP A 23 -5.48 -11.57 -1.49
N LEU A 24 -5.34 -10.50 -2.29
CA LEU A 24 -4.03 -9.97 -2.63
C LEU A 24 -3.29 -9.48 -1.40
N LEU A 25 -3.99 -8.77 -0.51
CA LEU A 25 -3.38 -8.22 0.70
C LEU A 25 -2.96 -9.32 1.69
N LYS A 26 -3.62 -10.45 1.65
CA LYS A 26 -3.29 -11.59 2.51
C LYS A 26 -2.32 -12.59 1.86
N SER A 27 -1.93 -12.34 0.61
CA SER A 27 -1.00 -13.22 -0.09
C SER A 27 0.41 -13.09 0.50
N ASP A 28 1.35 -13.86 -0.03
CA ASP A 28 2.74 -13.79 0.41
C ASP A 28 3.47 -12.55 -0.11
N ALA A 29 2.80 -11.74 -0.93
CA ALA A 29 3.38 -10.51 -1.45
C ALA A 29 3.61 -9.51 -0.33
N GLN A 30 4.64 -8.69 -0.48
CA GLN A 30 4.90 -7.61 0.45
C GLN A 30 3.86 -6.51 0.22
N VAL A 31 3.19 -6.06 1.29
CA VAL A 31 2.17 -5.02 1.20
C VAL A 31 2.76 -3.69 1.64
N ILE A 32 2.68 -2.69 0.78
CA ILE A 32 3.12 -1.34 1.06
C ILE A 32 1.93 -0.41 0.89
N LEU A 33 1.59 0.35 1.95
CA LEU A 33 0.52 1.33 1.89
C LEU A 33 1.11 2.70 1.63
N ARG A 34 0.48 3.47 0.73
CA ARG A 34 0.88 4.87 0.54
C ARG A 34 0.77 5.62 1.86
N THR A 35 -0.29 5.37 2.60
CA THR A 35 -0.47 5.93 3.94
C THR A 35 -1.23 4.94 4.80
N ALA A 36 -0.93 4.91 6.10
CA ALA A 36 -1.68 4.14 7.08
C ALA A 36 -2.82 4.96 7.67
N VAL A 37 -2.96 6.23 7.28
CA VAL A 37 -4.05 7.10 7.76
C VAL A 37 -5.24 6.94 6.84
N HIS A 38 -6.00 5.85 7.05
CA HIS A 38 -7.18 5.54 6.25
C HIS A 38 -8.09 4.62 7.06
N PRO A 39 -9.42 4.82 7.00
CA PRO A 39 -10.36 4.00 7.79
C PRO A 39 -10.23 2.49 7.55
N THR A 40 -9.88 2.09 6.35
CA THR A 40 -9.74 0.69 5.99
C THR A 40 -8.56 0.01 6.67
N VAL A 41 -7.57 0.77 7.14
CA VAL A 41 -6.37 0.20 7.76
C VAL A 41 -6.74 -0.58 9.03
N ALA A 42 -7.73 -0.13 9.79
CA ALA A 42 -8.19 -0.86 10.97
C ALA A 42 -8.67 -2.25 10.60
N GLU A 43 -9.35 -2.40 9.46
CA GLU A 43 -9.79 -3.71 8.98
C GLU A 43 -8.61 -4.59 8.57
N LEU A 44 -7.59 -4.00 7.95
CA LEU A 44 -6.40 -4.74 7.58
C LEU A 44 -5.70 -5.29 8.83
N GLU A 45 -5.65 -4.51 9.89
CA GLU A 45 -5.07 -4.95 11.15
C GLU A 45 -5.88 -6.10 11.77
N LYS A 46 -7.21 -6.03 11.73
CA LYS A 46 -8.07 -7.09 12.22
C LYS A 46 -7.86 -8.40 11.45
N GLN A 47 -7.56 -8.30 10.18
CA GLN A 47 -7.34 -9.47 9.33
C GLN A 47 -5.90 -9.96 9.39
N ASN A 48 -5.08 -9.38 10.26
CA ASN A 48 -3.66 -9.75 10.43
C ASN A 48 -2.83 -9.56 9.17
N VAL A 49 -3.19 -8.56 8.35
CA VAL A 49 -2.41 -8.22 7.17
C VAL A 49 -1.12 -7.53 7.61
N GLN A 50 0.01 -8.03 7.18
CA GLN A 50 1.30 -7.41 7.45
C GLN A 50 1.58 -6.36 6.38
N PHE A 51 1.88 -5.14 6.80
CA PHE A 51 2.13 -4.05 5.86
C PHE A 51 3.14 -3.06 6.42
N THR A 52 3.71 -2.26 5.52
CA THR A 52 4.49 -1.08 5.87
C THR A 52 3.82 0.11 5.20
N SER A 53 4.10 1.32 5.68
CA SER A 53 3.52 2.53 5.07
C SER A 53 4.63 3.47 4.61
N CYS A 54 4.26 4.41 3.74
CA CYS A 54 5.18 5.44 3.24
C CYS A 54 5.01 6.76 3.98
N ASP A 55 4.29 6.77 5.10
CA ASP A 55 4.01 8.02 5.83
C ASP A 55 5.28 8.78 6.22
N SER A 56 6.34 8.07 6.63
CA SER A 56 7.58 8.73 7.01
C SER A 56 8.19 9.53 5.86
N PHE A 57 8.00 9.09 4.63
CA PHE A 57 8.52 9.83 3.47
C PHE A 57 7.82 11.18 3.33
N TYR A 58 6.51 11.23 3.62
CA TYR A 58 5.75 12.46 3.57
C TYR A 58 6.13 13.42 4.70
N GLU A 59 6.49 12.87 5.84
CA GLU A 59 6.93 13.68 6.98
C GLU A 59 8.33 14.25 6.79
N GLU A 60 9.21 13.49 6.14
CA GLU A 60 10.62 13.88 5.97
C GLU A 60 10.90 14.58 4.64
N GLY A 61 10.02 14.41 3.65
CA GLY A 61 10.23 14.96 2.32
C GLY A 61 10.10 16.46 2.27
N ALA A 62 10.97 17.11 1.51
CA ALA A 62 10.96 18.55 1.34
C ALA A 62 9.90 19.03 0.36
N ASN A 63 9.55 18.20 -0.62
CA ASN A 63 8.56 18.54 -1.62
C ASN A 63 7.94 17.26 -2.19
N PHE A 64 6.90 17.44 -2.98
CA PHE A 64 6.15 16.32 -3.55
C PHE A 64 7.01 15.43 -4.44
N GLU A 65 7.84 16.03 -5.28
CA GLU A 65 8.67 15.24 -6.19
C GLU A 65 9.67 14.35 -5.45
N GLU A 66 10.28 14.87 -4.41
CA GLU A 66 11.20 14.11 -3.58
C GLU A 66 10.49 12.94 -2.90
N VAL A 67 9.32 13.21 -2.31
CA VAL A 67 8.53 12.18 -1.64
C VAL A 67 8.12 11.10 -2.64
N TYR A 68 7.62 11.51 -3.78
CA TYR A 68 7.17 10.58 -4.81
C TYR A 68 8.32 9.68 -5.28
N GLY A 69 9.50 10.27 -5.47
CA GLY A 69 10.68 9.50 -5.86
C GLY A 69 11.07 8.46 -4.82
N ARG A 70 10.95 8.80 -3.54
CA ARG A 70 11.25 7.84 -2.46
C ARG A 70 10.23 6.71 -2.42
N VAL A 71 8.96 7.01 -2.63
CA VAL A 71 7.91 5.99 -2.66
C VAL A 71 8.15 5.01 -3.81
N VAL A 72 8.44 5.55 -5.00
CA VAL A 72 8.73 4.71 -6.17
C VAL A 72 9.94 3.82 -5.91
N ALA A 73 11.01 4.40 -5.37
CA ALA A 73 12.23 3.65 -5.06
C ALA A 73 11.95 2.52 -4.06
N ARG A 74 11.12 2.79 -3.06
CA ARG A 74 10.77 1.79 -2.04
C ARG A 74 9.99 0.63 -2.66
N VAL A 75 9.02 0.94 -3.51
CA VAL A 75 8.20 -0.09 -4.17
C VAL A 75 9.05 -0.92 -5.12
N LEU A 76 9.91 -0.27 -5.90
CA LEU A 76 10.79 -0.98 -6.82
C LEU A 76 11.78 -1.88 -6.08
N ALA A 77 12.34 -1.40 -4.97
CA ALA A 77 13.26 -2.20 -4.17
C ALA A 77 12.57 -3.47 -3.64
N ALA A 78 11.33 -3.33 -3.19
CA ALA A 78 10.57 -4.49 -2.73
C ALA A 78 10.29 -5.47 -3.88
N ALA A 79 10.01 -4.96 -5.07
CA ALA A 79 9.73 -5.80 -6.24
C ALA A 79 10.96 -6.58 -6.69
N MET A 80 12.15 -6.11 -6.36
CA MET A 80 13.37 -6.86 -6.64
C MET A 80 13.46 -8.14 -5.81
N GLU A 81 12.79 -8.16 -4.66
CA GLU A 81 12.82 -9.30 -3.76
C GLU A 81 11.65 -10.25 -3.98
N GLY A 82 10.55 -9.78 -4.56
CA GLY A 82 9.37 -10.63 -4.79
C GLY A 82 8.17 -9.77 -5.16
N ASP A 83 7.00 -10.39 -5.14
CA ASP A 83 5.78 -9.69 -5.49
C ASP A 83 5.42 -8.63 -4.45
N VAL A 84 4.88 -7.51 -4.91
CA VAL A 84 4.50 -6.36 -4.09
C VAL A 84 3.08 -5.95 -4.41
N VAL A 85 2.30 -5.65 -3.38
CA VAL A 85 1.00 -5.01 -3.50
C VAL A 85 1.13 -3.60 -2.94
N TYR A 86 0.93 -2.60 -3.78
CA TYR A 86 0.98 -1.19 -3.37
C TYR A 86 -0.45 -0.68 -3.26
N ALA A 87 -0.88 -0.36 -2.06
CA ALA A 87 -2.24 0.06 -1.80
C ALA A 87 -2.32 1.57 -1.58
N VAL A 88 -3.27 2.20 -2.23
CA VAL A 88 -3.47 3.64 -2.13
C VAL A 88 -4.89 3.96 -1.67
N PRO A 89 -5.10 5.11 -1.00
CA PRO A 89 -6.45 5.54 -0.65
C PRO A 89 -7.25 5.84 -1.90
N GLY A 90 -8.55 5.56 -1.86
CA GLY A 90 -9.43 5.85 -2.98
C GLY A 90 -9.19 4.94 -4.17
N SER A 91 -9.40 5.51 -5.37
CA SER A 91 -9.21 4.78 -6.61
C SER A 91 -7.73 4.70 -6.99
N PRO A 92 -7.26 3.60 -7.63
CA PRO A 92 -5.88 3.50 -8.09
C PRO A 92 -5.52 4.51 -9.18
N LEU A 93 -6.51 5.14 -9.77
CA LEU A 93 -6.26 6.14 -10.82
C LEU A 93 -6.25 7.56 -10.22
#